data_21b18acf61ff2f9cbd34b77e4664f620
#
_entry.id   21b18acf61ff2f9cbd34b77e4664f620
#
_cell.length_a   1.000
_cell.length_b   1.000
_cell.length_c   1.000
_cell.angle_alpha   90.00
_cell.angle_beta   90.00
_cell.angle_gamma   90.00
#
_symmetry.space_group_name_H-M   'P 1'
#
loop_
_entity.id
_entity.type
_entity.pdbx_description
1 polymer ?
#
loop_
_entity_poly.entity_id
_entity_poly.type
_entity_poly.pdbx_seq_one_letter_code
_entity_poly.pdbx_strand_id
1 'polypeptide(L)'
;MRVHVGNGSIYLREWVNVDLPSDHVFLAKERPDLVEQFATMESDYYGRHRDKTPEKWRKGAICQDTVCDVYGSFGFLPVRGGSVEEILSRQAFEHLDRGEAKQALRECHRALKAGGFLRIDIPDPDETLRQYRKTGDEFFARHLFGPRRDVYGSHFHYTRDMLKRTVEQFGFRYCAEEENIHDSYPAFCLRFVRT
;
A
#
# COMPACT_ATOMS: atom_id res chain seq x y z
N MET A 1 -6.91 -11.95 -13.02
CA MET A 1 -5.66 -11.19 -12.84
C MET A 1 -5.72 -10.44 -11.53
N ARG A 2 -4.66 -10.47 -10.72
CA ARG A 2 -4.53 -9.71 -9.47
C ARG A 2 -3.48 -8.62 -9.66
N VAL A 3 -3.68 -7.44 -9.08
CA VAL A 3 -2.79 -6.27 -9.23
C VAL A 3 -2.35 -5.79 -7.85
N HIS A 4 -1.05 -5.66 -7.64
CA HIS A 4 -0.43 -5.06 -6.47
C HIS A 4 0.08 -3.67 -6.86
N VAL A 5 -0.51 -2.62 -6.31
CA VAL A 5 -0.21 -1.23 -6.69
C VAL A 5 0.53 -0.50 -5.58
N GLY A 6 1.59 0.24 -5.95
CA GLY A 6 2.52 0.86 -5.01
C GLY A 6 3.35 -0.22 -4.31
N ASN A 7 3.95 -1.10 -5.11
CA ASN A 7 4.58 -2.30 -4.56
C ASN A 7 5.90 -2.04 -3.81
N GLY A 8 6.56 -0.91 -4.06
CA GLY A 8 7.80 -0.56 -3.38
C GLY A 8 8.83 -1.70 -3.45
N SER A 9 9.39 -2.07 -2.30
CA SER A 9 10.40 -3.13 -2.18
C SER A 9 9.81 -4.54 -2.02
N ILE A 10 8.54 -4.76 -2.35
CA ILE A 10 7.88 -6.07 -2.33
C ILE A 10 7.40 -6.42 -3.73
N TYR A 11 7.98 -7.45 -4.32
CA TYR A 11 7.50 -8.01 -5.58
C TYR A 11 6.69 -9.27 -5.28
N LEU A 12 5.37 -9.20 -5.43
CA LEU A 12 4.49 -10.34 -5.19
C LEU A 12 4.48 -11.29 -6.38
N ARG A 13 4.86 -12.55 -6.15
CA ARG A 13 4.70 -13.61 -7.14
C ARG A 13 3.21 -13.80 -7.45
N GLU A 14 2.89 -14.11 -8.70
CA GLU A 14 1.51 -14.32 -9.20
C GLU A 14 0.62 -13.07 -9.22
N TRP A 15 1.16 -11.88 -8.93
CA TRP A 15 0.50 -10.60 -9.07
C TRP A 15 1.14 -9.79 -10.20
N VAL A 16 0.38 -8.88 -10.78
CA VAL A 16 0.95 -7.81 -11.61
C VAL A 16 1.34 -6.68 -10.67
N ASN A 17 2.64 -6.47 -10.49
CA ASN A 17 3.19 -5.45 -9.62
C ASN A 17 3.29 -4.13 -10.39
N VAL A 18 2.66 -3.08 -9.87
CA VAL A 18 2.56 -1.77 -10.51
C VAL A 18 3.16 -0.72 -9.60
N ASP A 19 4.08 0.10 -10.12
CA ASP A 19 4.63 1.23 -9.39
C ASP A 19 4.89 2.42 -10.33
N LEU A 20 5.11 3.59 -9.72
CA LEU A 20 5.44 4.82 -10.44
C LEU A 20 6.85 4.72 -11.04
N PRO A 21 7.07 5.23 -12.26
CA PRO A 21 8.41 5.33 -12.81
C PRO A 21 9.24 6.32 -11.97
N SER A 22 10.46 5.92 -11.65
CA SER A 22 11.47 6.79 -11.04
C SER A 22 12.87 6.26 -11.36
N ASP A 23 13.91 7.01 -11.00
CA ASP A 23 15.31 6.60 -11.19
C ASP A 23 15.69 5.33 -10.41
N HIS A 24 14.83 4.90 -9.47
CA HIS A 24 15.04 3.75 -8.60
C HIS A 24 13.99 2.65 -8.77
N VAL A 25 13.08 2.77 -9.75
CA VAL A 25 12.07 1.75 -10.05
C VAL A 25 12.29 1.22 -11.46
N PHE A 26 12.59 -0.07 -11.58
CA PHE A 26 12.94 -0.74 -12.83
C PHE A 26 11.85 -1.74 -13.24
N LEU A 27 11.80 -2.04 -14.53
CA LEU A 27 10.94 -3.13 -14.99
C LEU A 27 11.56 -4.50 -14.65
N ALA A 28 10.73 -5.43 -14.24
CA ALA A 28 11.14 -6.79 -13.85
C ALA A 28 11.96 -7.50 -14.94
N LYS A 29 11.63 -7.27 -16.21
CA LYS A 29 12.36 -7.81 -17.37
C LYS A 29 13.78 -7.24 -17.52
N GLU A 30 14.05 -6.05 -16.96
CA GLU A 30 15.34 -5.36 -17.06
C GLU A 30 16.26 -5.69 -15.87
N ARG A 31 15.66 -6.01 -14.72
CA ARG A 31 16.36 -6.29 -13.47
C ARG A 31 15.88 -7.59 -12.82
N PRO A 32 16.11 -8.75 -13.46
CA PRO A 32 15.74 -10.04 -12.89
C PRO A 32 16.45 -10.34 -11.56
N ASP A 33 17.61 -9.74 -11.33
CA ASP A 33 18.32 -9.80 -10.05
C ASP A 33 17.51 -9.20 -8.89
N LEU A 34 16.84 -8.06 -9.13
CA LEU A 34 15.95 -7.44 -8.14
C LEU A 34 14.65 -8.25 -7.95
N VAL A 35 14.15 -8.88 -9.01
CA VAL A 35 13.01 -9.80 -8.87
C VAL A 35 13.36 -10.91 -7.89
N GLU A 36 14.50 -11.59 -8.04
CA GLU A 36 14.91 -12.64 -7.10
C GLU A 36 15.15 -12.10 -5.68
N GLN A 37 15.66 -10.88 -5.57
CA GLN A 37 15.88 -10.23 -4.28
C GLN A 37 14.58 -9.90 -3.54
N PHE A 38 13.54 -9.41 -4.23
CA PHE A 38 12.32 -8.86 -3.63
C PHE A 38 11.10 -9.77 -3.76
N ALA A 39 11.18 -10.81 -4.59
CA ALA A 39 10.05 -11.70 -4.82
C ALA A 39 9.66 -12.46 -3.55
N THR A 40 8.37 -12.46 -3.26
CA THR A 40 7.79 -13.18 -2.13
C THR A 40 6.35 -13.62 -2.43
N MET A 41 5.81 -14.51 -1.62
CA MET A 41 4.38 -14.80 -1.59
C MET A 41 3.67 -13.79 -0.70
N GLU A 42 2.38 -13.58 -0.94
CA GLU A 42 1.61 -12.64 -0.13
C GLU A 42 1.60 -13.00 1.36
N SER A 43 1.57 -14.30 1.69
CA SER A 43 1.65 -14.81 3.06
C SER A 43 2.90 -14.36 3.83
N ASP A 44 3.97 -14.08 3.10
CA ASP A 44 5.27 -13.66 3.66
C ASP A 44 5.60 -12.19 3.38
N TYR A 45 4.60 -11.39 3.06
CA TYR A 45 4.77 -9.99 2.64
C TYR A 45 5.74 -9.21 3.56
N TYR A 46 5.53 -9.28 4.86
CA TYR A 46 6.39 -8.63 5.84
C TYR A 46 7.47 -9.54 6.45
N GLY A 47 7.42 -10.84 6.22
CA GLY A 47 8.41 -11.79 6.71
C GLY A 47 9.82 -11.48 6.25
N ARG A 48 9.98 -10.99 5.02
CA ARG A 48 11.27 -10.52 4.49
C ARG A 48 11.81 -9.25 5.14
N HIS A 49 10.96 -8.50 5.83
CA HIS A 49 11.35 -7.25 6.50
C HIS A 49 11.61 -7.44 7.99
N ARG A 50 11.36 -8.63 8.56
CA ARG A 50 11.62 -8.93 9.99
C ARG A 50 13.07 -8.71 10.41
N ASP A 51 14.03 -8.93 9.49
CA ASP A 51 15.45 -8.67 9.72
C ASP A 51 15.85 -7.19 9.58
N LYS A 52 14.95 -6.33 9.10
CA LYS A 52 15.16 -4.90 9.10
C LYS A 52 14.79 -4.39 10.49
N THR A 53 15.81 -4.31 11.35
CA THR A 53 15.63 -3.82 12.72
C THR A 53 14.88 -2.49 12.74
N PRO A 54 14.06 -2.22 13.76
CA PRO A 54 13.43 -0.92 13.98
C PRO A 54 14.40 0.27 13.86
N GLU A 55 15.68 0.06 14.13
CA GLU A 55 16.74 1.06 13.93
C GLU A 55 16.96 1.49 12.48
N LYS A 56 16.84 0.58 11.50
CA LYS A 56 16.96 0.97 10.07
C LYS A 56 15.79 1.85 9.64
N TRP A 57 14.59 1.56 10.11
CA TRP A 57 13.42 2.42 9.89
C TRP A 57 13.53 3.75 10.64
N ARG A 58 14.12 3.75 11.84
CA ARG A 58 14.36 4.97 12.65
C ARG A 58 15.39 5.92 12.02
N LYS A 59 16.29 5.42 11.17
CA LYS A 59 17.35 6.21 10.50
C LYS A 59 16.94 6.84 9.17
N GLY A 60 15.68 6.69 8.76
CA GLY A 60 15.15 7.17 7.50
C GLY A 60 15.14 6.10 6.39
N ALA A 61 14.21 6.23 5.47
CA ALA A 61 14.10 5.33 4.33
C ALA A 61 15.37 5.43 3.48
N ILE A 62 16.06 4.31 3.35
CA ILE A 62 17.13 4.20 2.36
C ILE A 62 16.41 4.04 1.02
N CYS A 63 16.59 5.00 0.13
CA CYS A 63 16.21 4.82 -1.26
C CYS A 63 16.97 3.62 -1.80
N GLN A 64 16.27 2.56 -2.14
CA GLN A 64 16.85 1.37 -2.75
C GLN A 64 16.16 1.12 -4.08
N ASP A 65 16.91 0.58 -5.02
CA ASP A 65 16.34 0.14 -6.29
C ASP A 65 15.26 -0.91 -6.03
N THR A 66 14.14 -0.77 -6.73
CA THR A 66 12.98 -1.67 -6.64
C THR A 66 12.55 -2.10 -8.04
N VAL A 67 11.61 -3.02 -8.13
CA VAL A 67 11.20 -3.59 -9.40
C VAL A 67 9.68 -3.77 -9.46
N CYS A 68 9.09 -3.49 -10.63
CA CYS A 68 7.68 -3.72 -10.92
C CYS A 68 7.51 -4.40 -12.30
N ASP A 69 6.35 -4.96 -12.58
CA ASP A 69 6.05 -5.55 -13.91
C ASP A 69 5.75 -4.47 -14.95
N VAL A 70 5.07 -3.41 -14.52
CA VAL A 70 4.61 -2.33 -15.38
C VAL A 70 4.54 -1.02 -14.63
N TYR A 71 4.95 0.06 -15.28
CA TYR A 71 4.78 1.40 -14.74
C TYR A 71 3.32 1.83 -14.78
N GLY A 72 2.86 2.39 -13.67
CA GLY A 72 1.50 2.90 -13.52
C GLY A 72 1.34 3.59 -12.16
N SER A 73 0.14 4.04 -11.89
CA SER A 73 -0.20 4.67 -10.61
C SER A 73 -1.59 4.26 -10.17
N PHE A 74 -1.95 4.60 -8.94
CA PHE A 74 -3.33 4.47 -8.48
C PHE A 74 -4.34 5.22 -9.36
N GLY A 75 -3.94 6.36 -9.93
CA GLY A 75 -4.80 7.15 -10.80
C GLY A 75 -4.84 6.65 -12.25
N PHE A 76 -3.95 5.74 -12.60
CA PHE A 76 -3.86 5.15 -13.94
C PHE A 76 -3.23 3.75 -13.86
N LEU A 77 -4.08 2.74 -13.87
CA LEU A 77 -3.67 1.33 -13.95
C LEU A 77 -3.65 0.90 -15.44
N PRO A 78 -2.51 0.44 -15.96
CA PRO A 78 -2.37 0.05 -17.37
C PRO A 78 -3.04 -1.30 -17.64
N VAL A 79 -4.30 -1.43 -17.28
CA VAL A 79 -5.11 -2.64 -17.43
C VAL A 79 -6.46 -2.33 -18.07
N ARG A 80 -7.02 -3.31 -18.77
CA ARG A 80 -8.36 -3.19 -19.34
C ARG A 80 -9.41 -3.05 -18.25
N GLY A 81 -10.42 -2.21 -18.45
CA GLY A 81 -11.56 -2.10 -17.55
C GLY A 81 -12.27 -3.44 -17.35
N GLY A 82 -12.65 -3.74 -16.12
CA GLY A 82 -13.36 -4.97 -15.77
C GLY A 82 -12.54 -6.25 -15.92
N SER A 83 -11.21 -6.18 -15.95
CA SER A 83 -10.34 -7.35 -16.12
C SER A 83 -9.67 -7.85 -14.83
N VAL A 84 -9.64 -7.03 -13.81
CA VAL A 84 -8.94 -7.32 -12.55
C VAL A 84 -9.89 -7.99 -11.54
N GLU A 85 -9.43 -9.06 -10.92
CA GLU A 85 -10.16 -9.77 -9.87
C GLU A 85 -9.95 -9.17 -8.51
N GLU A 86 -8.72 -8.70 -8.28
CA GLU A 86 -8.32 -8.17 -7.00
C GLU A 86 -7.24 -7.10 -7.19
N ILE A 87 -7.40 -5.99 -6.45
CA ILE A 87 -6.37 -4.95 -6.32
C ILE A 87 -5.96 -4.90 -4.85
N LEU A 88 -4.65 -4.97 -4.62
CA LEU A 88 -4.02 -4.83 -3.32
C LEU A 88 -3.20 -3.55 -3.28
N SER A 89 -3.43 -2.74 -2.24
CA SER A 89 -2.59 -1.62 -1.85
C SER A 89 -2.12 -1.83 -0.42
N ARG A 90 -0.81 -1.96 -0.21
CA ARG A 90 -0.24 -2.05 1.13
C ARG A 90 0.73 -0.91 1.36
N GLN A 91 0.44 -0.08 2.38
CA GLN A 91 1.27 1.05 2.79
C GLN A 91 1.61 2.00 1.61
N ALA A 92 0.60 2.28 0.79
CA ALA A 92 0.75 3.13 -0.38
C ALA A 92 -0.42 4.11 -0.57
N PHE A 93 -1.65 3.73 -0.20
CA PHE A 93 -2.83 4.58 -0.38
C PHE A 93 -2.81 5.86 0.48
N GLU A 94 -2.20 5.81 1.66
CA GLU A 94 -2.01 6.94 2.57
C GLU A 94 -1.09 8.03 2.04
N HIS A 95 -0.29 7.73 1.01
CA HIS A 95 0.58 8.71 0.35
C HIS A 95 -0.17 9.59 -0.66
N LEU A 96 -1.41 9.26 -0.98
CA LEU A 96 -2.25 10.02 -1.87
C LEU A 96 -2.89 11.21 -1.15
N ASP A 97 -2.94 12.36 -1.83
CA ASP A 97 -3.79 13.45 -1.38
C ASP A 97 -5.28 13.08 -1.61
N ARG A 98 -6.19 13.94 -1.12
CA ARG A 98 -7.64 13.70 -1.26
C ARG A 98 -8.14 13.64 -2.70
N GLY A 99 -7.52 14.40 -3.60
CA GLY A 99 -7.87 14.42 -5.02
C GLY A 99 -7.40 13.15 -5.71
N GLU A 100 -6.16 12.80 -5.48
CA GLU A 100 -5.51 11.57 -5.96
C GLU A 100 -6.23 10.33 -5.45
N ALA A 101 -6.60 10.28 -4.15
CA ALA A 101 -7.34 9.16 -3.58
C ALA A 101 -8.71 8.96 -4.26
N LYS A 102 -9.43 10.03 -4.58
CA LYS A 102 -10.69 9.95 -5.33
C LYS A 102 -10.49 9.43 -6.76
N GLN A 103 -9.42 9.86 -7.43
CA GLN A 103 -9.07 9.38 -8.76
C GLN A 103 -8.67 7.91 -8.71
N ALA A 104 -7.86 7.52 -7.74
CA ALA A 104 -7.45 6.14 -7.48
C ALA A 104 -8.66 5.21 -7.30
N LEU A 105 -9.65 5.62 -6.50
CA LEU A 105 -10.84 4.81 -6.27
C LEU A 105 -11.71 4.66 -7.53
N ARG A 106 -11.82 5.71 -8.36
CA ARG A 106 -12.49 5.60 -9.67
C ARG A 106 -11.76 4.64 -10.59
N GLU A 107 -10.43 4.70 -10.61
CA GLU A 107 -9.61 3.85 -11.45
C GLU A 107 -9.62 2.38 -10.97
N CYS A 108 -9.54 2.14 -9.67
CA CYS A 108 -9.73 0.81 -9.11
C CYS A 108 -11.11 0.24 -9.46
N HIS A 109 -12.17 1.07 -9.37
CA HIS A 109 -13.51 0.66 -9.77
C HIS A 109 -13.58 0.34 -11.27
N ARG A 110 -12.94 1.13 -12.15
CA ARG A 110 -12.87 0.85 -13.59
C ARG A 110 -12.17 -0.47 -13.88
N ALA A 111 -11.03 -0.71 -13.22
CA ALA A 111 -10.17 -1.86 -13.49
C ALA A 111 -10.74 -3.19 -12.99
N LEU A 112 -11.35 -3.18 -11.80
CA LEU A 112 -11.95 -4.38 -11.21
C LEU A 112 -13.15 -4.87 -12.01
N LYS A 113 -13.34 -6.18 -12.09
CA LYS A 113 -14.60 -6.77 -12.56
C LYS A 113 -15.69 -6.61 -11.50
N ALA A 114 -16.96 -6.71 -11.89
CA ALA A 114 -18.07 -6.75 -10.93
C ALA A 114 -17.84 -7.90 -9.93
N GLY A 115 -18.01 -7.63 -8.65
CA GLY A 115 -17.70 -8.57 -7.57
C GLY A 115 -16.20 -8.75 -7.28
N GLY A 116 -15.30 -8.03 -7.96
CA GLY A 116 -13.87 -8.02 -7.68
C GLY A 116 -13.55 -7.27 -6.38
N PHE A 117 -12.39 -7.52 -5.80
CA PHE A 117 -12.01 -7.02 -4.49
C PHE A 117 -10.97 -5.92 -4.54
N LEU A 118 -11.15 -4.90 -3.71
CA LEU A 118 -10.15 -3.90 -3.37
C LEU A 118 -9.73 -4.10 -1.92
N ARG A 119 -8.42 -4.27 -1.69
CA ARG A 119 -7.82 -4.37 -0.36
C ARG A 119 -6.91 -3.20 -0.14
N ILE A 120 -7.12 -2.48 0.96
CA ILE A 120 -6.33 -1.31 1.34
C ILE A 120 -5.79 -1.53 2.75
N ASP A 121 -4.48 -1.63 2.84
CA ASP A 121 -3.71 -1.77 4.07
C ASP A 121 -2.93 -0.47 4.30
N ILE A 122 -3.19 0.18 5.43
CA ILE A 122 -2.61 1.48 5.79
C ILE A 122 -2.33 1.59 7.29
N PRO A 123 -1.46 2.53 7.72
CA PRO A 123 -1.24 2.79 9.14
C PRO A 123 -2.53 3.10 9.89
N ASP A 124 -2.61 2.61 11.12
CA ASP A 124 -3.71 2.87 12.06
C ASP A 124 -3.39 4.10 12.93
N PRO A 125 -3.98 5.28 12.63
CA PRO A 125 -3.69 6.49 13.39
C PRO A 125 -4.20 6.43 14.82
N ASP A 126 -5.33 5.77 15.08
CA ASP A 126 -5.92 5.68 16.42
C ASP A 126 -5.05 4.81 17.33
N GLU A 127 -4.64 3.64 16.85
CA GLU A 127 -3.76 2.75 17.59
C GLU A 127 -2.35 3.33 17.72
N THR A 128 -1.83 3.97 16.68
CA THR A 128 -0.53 4.65 16.73
C THR A 128 -0.50 5.75 17.81
N LEU A 129 -1.57 6.56 17.89
CA LEU A 129 -1.71 7.57 18.93
C LEU A 129 -1.82 6.95 20.32
N ARG A 130 -2.54 5.84 20.45
CA ARG A 130 -2.67 5.10 21.72
C ARG A 130 -1.30 4.57 22.17
N GLN A 131 -0.51 4.00 21.27
CA GLN A 131 0.83 3.50 21.58
C GLN A 131 1.77 4.65 21.97
N TYR A 132 1.74 5.77 21.26
CA TYR A 132 2.52 6.95 21.62
C TYR A 132 2.20 7.45 23.05
N ARG A 133 0.92 7.59 23.37
CA ARG A 133 0.48 8.01 24.72
C ARG A 133 0.93 7.04 25.83
N LYS A 134 0.98 5.75 25.52
CA LYS A 134 1.39 4.70 26.46
C LYS A 134 2.89 4.66 26.69
N THR A 135 3.69 4.83 25.64
CA THR A 135 5.14 4.56 25.65
C THR A 135 6.00 5.83 25.66
N GLY A 136 5.47 6.95 25.17
CA GLY A 136 6.25 8.15 24.89
C GLY A 136 7.25 7.98 23.71
N ASP A 137 7.22 6.86 22.98
CA ASP A 137 8.17 6.60 21.90
C ASP A 137 7.88 7.49 20.69
N GLU A 138 8.83 8.38 20.38
CA GLU A 138 8.77 9.29 19.24
C GLU A 138 8.59 8.61 17.89
N PHE A 139 8.91 7.32 17.78
CA PHE A 139 8.67 6.55 16.59
C PHE A 139 7.19 6.62 16.17
N PHE A 140 6.26 6.46 17.13
CA PHE A 140 4.83 6.58 16.86
C PHE A 140 4.42 8.03 16.53
N ALA A 141 5.03 9.01 17.17
CA ALA A 141 4.76 10.42 16.85
C ALA A 141 5.17 10.77 15.43
N ARG A 142 6.31 10.26 14.96
CA ARG A 142 6.78 10.48 13.59
C ARG A 142 5.85 9.88 12.54
N HIS A 143 5.22 8.77 12.81
CA HIS A 143 4.22 8.19 11.90
C HIS A 143 2.99 9.08 11.71
N LEU A 144 2.59 9.84 12.74
CA LEU A 144 1.42 10.72 12.69
C LEU A 144 1.77 12.14 12.24
N PHE A 145 2.91 12.65 12.67
CA PHE A 145 3.25 14.07 12.59
C PHE A 145 4.60 14.33 11.90
N GLY A 146 5.23 13.29 11.36
CA GLY A 146 6.53 13.38 10.69
C GLY A 146 6.52 14.37 9.53
N PRO A 147 7.68 14.93 9.17
CA PRO A 147 7.75 15.94 8.13
C PRO A 147 7.25 15.37 6.80
N ARG A 148 6.27 16.05 6.21
CA ARG A 148 5.71 15.78 4.87
C ARG A 148 6.73 15.90 3.73
N ARG A 149 8.01 16.12 4.05
CA ARG A 149 9.08 16.35 3.08
C ARG A 149 9.76 15.05 2.61
N ASP A 150 9.54 13.96 3.30
CA ASP A 150 10.02 12.68 2.84
C ASP A 150 9.05 12.14 1.80
N VAL A 151 9.56 11.66 0.68
CA VAL A 151 8.83 11.04 -0.43
C VAL A 151 7.89 9.91 0.05
N TYR A 152 8.12 9.42 1.26
CA TYR A 152 7.37 8.36 1.94
C TYR A 152 6.48 8.83 3.10
N GLY A 153 6.29 10.15 3.30
CA GLY A 153 5.41 10.67 4.33
C GLY A 153 3.93 10.44 4.00
N SER A 154 3.13 9.92 4.93
CA SER A 154 1.68 9.82 4.75
C SER A 154 1.08 11.20 4.54
N HIS A 155 0.38 11.40 3.43
CA HIS A 155 -0.29 12.67 3.13
C HIS A 155 -1.64 12.78 3.83
N PHE A 156 -2.27 11.65 4.10
CA PHE A 156 -3.57 11.61 4.77
C PHE A 156 -3.73 10.36 5.64
N HIS A 157 -4.10 10.58 6.91
CA HIS A 157 -4.38 9.48 7.84
C HIS A 157 -5.87 9.17 7.85
N TYR A 158 -6.22 7.94 7.52
CA TYR A 158 -7.57 7.44 7.57
C TYR A 158 -7.80 6.63 8.84
N THR A 159 -8.84 6.94 9.61
CA THR A 159 -9.39 5.96 10.53
C THR A 159 -10.19 4.90 9.75
N ARG A 160 -10.49 3.76 10.37
CA ARG A 160 -11.30 2.70 9.72
C ARG A 160 -12.61 3.23 9.15
N ASP A 161 -13.33 4.02 9.93
CA ASP A 161 -14.62 4.58 9.50
C ASP A 161 -14.49 5.62 8.40
N MET A 162 -13.42 6.42 8.42
CA MET A 162 -13.14 7.37 7.35
C MET A 162 -12.83 6.63 6.05
N LEU A 163 -12.00 5.59 6.09
CA LEU A 163 -11.66 4.81 4.90
C LEU A 163 -12.91 4.13 4.33
N LYS A 164 -13.73 3.47 5.17
CA LYS A 164 -14.99 2.85 4.74
C LYS A 164 -15.88 3.85 4.02
N ARG A 165 -16.21 4.96 4.67
CA ARG A 165 -17.07 6.00 4.07
C ARG A 165 -16.48 6.57 2.79
N THR A 166 -15.15 6.71 2.71
CA THR A 166 -14.50 7.26 1.50
C THR A 166 -14.61 6.28 0.35
N VAL A 167 -14.29 5.02 0.57
CA VAL A 167 -14.27 3.98 -0.48
C VAL A 167 -15.69 3.68 -0.99
N GLU A 168 -16.66 3.63 -0.10
CA GLU A 168 -18.07 3.32 -0.44
C GLU A 168 -18.70 4.37 -1.36
N GLN A 169 -18.25 5.62 -1.35
CA GLN A 169 -18.71 6.66 -2.28
C GLN A 169 -18.37 6.37 -3.75
N PHE A 170 -17.50 5.40 -4.03
CA PHE A 170 -17.01 5.09 -5.37
C PHE A 170 -17.49 3.73 -5.91
N GLY A 171 -18.63 3.23 -5.44
CA GLY A 171 -19.23 1.98 -5.94
C GLY A 171 -18.57 0.74 -5.35
N PHE A 172 -18.15 0.84 -4.12
CA PHE A 172 -17.65 -0.29 -3.33
C PHE A 172 -18.54 -0.51 -2.11
N ARG A 173 -18.51 -1.73 -1.59
CA ARG A 173 -19.12 -2.10 -0.30
C ARG A 173 -18.09 -2.77 0.58
N TYR A 174 -17.98 -2.33 1.81
CA TYR A 174 -17.13 -2.95 2.82
C TYR A 174 -17.52 -4.42 3.04
N CYS A 175 -16.53 -5.30 3.14
CA CYS A 175 -16.70 -6.74 3.37
C CYS A 175 -16.15 -7.20 4.70
N ALA A 176 -14.87 -6.90 4.96
CA ALA A 176 -14.19 -7.40 6.14
C ALA A 176 -12.96 -6.54 6.47
N GLU A 177 -12.54 -6.60 7.72
CA GLU A 177 -11.18 -6.28 8.13
C GLU A 177 -10.38 -7.58 8.12
N GLU A 178 -9.21 -7.55 7.47
CA GLU A 178 -8.32 -8.69 7.40
C GLU A 178 -7.28 -8.61 8.51
N GLU A 179 -6.67 -9.74 8.82
CA GLU A 179 -5.61 -9.80 9.82
C GLU A 179 -4.47 -8.85 9.48
N ASN A 180 -4.05 -8.06 10.47
CA ASN A 180 -2.89 -7.20 10.34
C ASN A 180 -1.63 -8.05 10.36
N ILE A 181 -0.86 -7.97 9.29
CA ILE A 181 0.41 -8.69 9.14
C ILE A 181 1.63 -7.81 9.41
N HIS A 182 1.41 -6.57 9.87
CA HIS A 182 2.47 -5.62 10.23
C HIS A 182 2.98 -5.87 11.65
N ASP A 183 4.27 -6.17 11.79
CA ASP A 183 4.91 -6.41 13.09
C ASP A 183 5.54 -5.13 13.69
N SER A 184 5.81 -4.11 12.88
CA SER A 184 6.65 -2.97 13.27
C SER A 184 5.88 -1.74 13.74
N TYR A 185 4.65 -1.56 13.28
CA TYR A 185 3.76 -0.47 13.70
C TYR A 185 2.29 -0.84 13.47
N PRO A 186 1.36 -0.17 14.17
CA PRO A 186 -0.06 -0.42 14.01
C PRO A 186 -0.55 -0.09 12.60
N ALA A 187 -1.21 -1.05 11.98
CA ALA A 187 -1.84 -0.91 10.68
C ALA A 187 -3.15 -1.71 10.65
N PHE A 188 -3.98 -1.48 9.65
CA PHE A 188 -5.17 -2.28 9.39
C PHE A 188 -5.38 -2.48 7.90
N CYS A 189 -5.98 -3.61 7.52
CA CYS A 189 -6.35 -3.94 6.16
C CYS A 189 -7.86 -4.06 6.01
N LEU A 190 -8.48 -3.24 5.16
CA LEU A 190 -9.91 -3.35 4.85
C LEU A 190 -10.11 -3.90 3.45
N ARG A 191 -11.04 -4.85 3.33
CA ARG A 191 -11.48 -5.43 2.07
C ARG A 191 -12.85 -4.93 1.67
N PHE A 192 -12.95 -4.54 0.41
CA PHE A 192 -14.15 -4.04 -0.23
C PHE A 192 -14.47 -4.84 -1.48
N VAL A 193 -15.74 -4.98 -1.83
CA VAL A 193 -16.19 -5.56 -3.08
C VAL A 193 -16.74 -4.48 -4.00
N ARG A 194 -16.37 -4.52 -5.29
CA ARG A 194 -16.98 -3.69 -6.32
C ARG A 194 -18.45 -4.09 -6.52
N THR A 195 -19.36 -3.14 -6.36
CA THR A 195 -20.82 -3.30 -6.61
C THR A 195 -21.20 -2.99 -8.05
#